data_a40be8924b80eaffe4027c8f4f84b034
#
_entry.id   a40be8924b80eaffe4027c8f4f84b034
#
_cell.length_a   1.000
_cell.length_b   1.000
_cell.length_c   1.000
_cell.angle_alpha   90.00
_cell.angle_beta   90.00
_cell.angle_gamma   90.00
#
_symmetry.space_group_name_H-M   'P 1'
#
loop_
_entity.id
_entity.type
_entity.pdbx_description
1 polymer ?
#
loop_
_entity_poly.entity_id
_entity_poly.type
_entity_poly.pdbx_seq_one_letter_code
_entity_poly.pdbx_strand_id
1 'polypeptide(L)'
;GEVLSLEDEDLIEEADVLITLSNQGYIKRLAQDEFQAQKRGGRGVQGTGVKDDDFVRELVSTSTHDHLLFFTNKGRVYRLKGYEIPEYGRTAKGLPVVNLLKLEENESIQTIINVTKDQVADHYLFFATRQGIVKRTNVNEFSNIRQNGLKALNLKDDDELINVFLTDGQADVIMGTKFGYSVRFAETDVRNMGRTATGVRGIKLREGDHLVGATIVSDDQEVLVLSEKGYGKRTPASEYPRKGRGGKGIITLKVADKNGPLAGLTTVQGNEDIMVITDTGVIIRTSIANISQTGRSTMGVKVMRLDEEAKIMTFALVDAADQKDQEE
;
A
#
# COMPACT_ATOMS: atom_id res chain seq x y z
N GLY A 1 -3.91 37.92 5.90
CA GLY A 1 -4.54 36.65 5.52
C GLY A 1 -4.06 35.44 6.31
N GLU A 2 -2.86 35.50 6.91
CA GLU A 2 -2.30 34.34 7.63
C GLU A 2 -2.83 34.17 9.04
N VAL A 3 -3.26 35.25 9.69
CA VAL A 3 -3.81 35.22 11.05
C VAL A 3 -5.21 34.56 11.06
N LEU A 4 -5.95 34.72 9.98
CA LEU A 4 -7.31 34.14 9.85
C LEU A 4 -7.26 32.62 9.69
N SER A 5 -6.22 32.05 9.07
CA SER A 5 -6.14 30.60 8.88
C SER A 5 -5.87 29.83 10.17
N LEU A 6 -5.09 30.39 11.10
CA LEU A 6 -4.87 29.80 12.43
C LEU A 6 -6.14 29.88 13.30
N GLU A 7 -6.87 30.98 13.22
CA GLU A 7 -8.16 31.11 13.89
C GLU A 7 -9.21 30.16 13.30
N ASP A 8 -9.18 29.92 11.99
CA ASP A 8 -10.08 28.98 11.32
C ASP A 8 -9.79 27.54 11.74
N GLU A 9 -8.53 27.15 11.91
CA GLU A 9 -8.16 25.82 12.41
C GLU A 9 -8.58 25.61 13.86
N ASP A 10 -8.45 26.64 14.70
CA ASP A 10 -8.87 26.60 16.10
C ASP A 10 -10.40 26.44 16.23
N LEU A 11 -11.16 26.83 15.22
CA LEU A 11 -12.61 26.65 15.16
C LEU A 11 -13.01 25.24 14.68
N ILE A 12 -12.09 24.48 14.13
CA ILE A 12 -12.36 23.11 13.69
C ILE A 12 -12.13 22.18 14.88
N GLU A 13 -13.16 21.41 15.20
CA GLU A 13 -13.07 20.43 16.27
C GLU A 13 -12.00 19.37 15.94
N GLU A 14 -11.08 19.16 16.87
CA GLU A 14 -10.13 18.06 16.79
C GLU A 14 -10.87 16.77 17.11
N ALA A 15 -10.98 15.91 16.13
CA ALA A 15 -11.71 14.65 16.26
C ALA A 15 -10.96 13.54 15.53
N ASP A 16 -11.08 12.34 16.07
CA ASP A 16 -10.58 11.14 15.42
C ASP A 16 -11.51 10.77 14.26
N VAL A 17 -10.93 10.60 13.10
CA VAL A 17 -11.63 10.31 11.86
C VAL A 17 -10.95 9.22 11.06
N LEU A 18 -11.68 8.70 10.10
CA LEU A 18 -11.16 7.76 9.12
C LEU A 18 -11.21 8.39 7.75
N ILE A 19 -10.09 8.28 7.05
CA ILE A 19 -9.98 8.71 5.67
C ILE A 19 -9.99 7.46 4.81
N THR A 20 -10.87 7.40 3.83
CA THR A 20 -10.95 6.30 2.89
C THR A 20 -10.66 6.77 1.48
N LEU A 21 -9.89 6.00 0.75
CA LEU A 21 -9.67 6.17 -0.68
C LEU A 21 -10.10 4.88 -1.38
N SER A 22 -11.05 4.99 -2.29
CA SER A 22 -11.51 3.83 -3.04
C SER A 22 -10.58 3.51 -4.20
N ASN A 23 -10.71 2.30 -4.73
CA ASN A 23 -9.92 1.86 -5.88
C ASN A 23 -10.15 2.73 -7.11
N GLN A 24 -11.34 3.28 -7.27
CA GLN A 24 -11.67 4.20 -8.38
C GLN A 24 -11.23 5.64 -8.13
N GLY A 25 -10.67 5.95 -6.96
CA GLY A 25 -10.13 7.27 -6.66
C GLY A 25 -11.10 8.22 -5.98
N TYR A 26 -12.12 7.72 -5.29
CA TYR A 26 -13.03 8.53 -4.46
C TYR A 26 -12.51 8.59 -3.04
N ILE A 27 -12.42 9.81 -2.51
CA ILE A 27 -11.92 10.05 -1.15
C ILE A 27 -13.04 10.66 -0.29
N LYS A 28 -13.05 10.28 0.98
CA LYS A 28 -13.95 10.86 1.97
C LYS A 28 -13.42 10.72 3.38
N ARG A 29 -13.98 11.54 4.26
CA ARG A 29 -13.76 11.48 5.70
C ARG A 29 -15.00 10.96 6.38
N LEU A 30 -14.81 10.03 7.32
CA LEU A 30 -15.87 9.46 8.13
C LEU A 30 -15.55 9.66 9.60
N ALA A 31 -16.57 9.92 10.41
CA ALA A 31 -16.45 9.77 11.85
C ALA A 31 -16.18 8.30 12.18
N GLN A 32 -15.40 8.06 13.22
CA GLN A 32 -14.96 6.70 13.55
C GLN A 32 -16.12 5.77 13.89
N ASP A 33 -17.13 6.27 14.56
CA ASP A 33 -18.35 5.53 14.89
C ASP A 33 -19.22 5.18 13.66
N GLU A 34 -19.29 6.07 12.67
CA GLU A 34 -19.98 5.79 11.40
C GLU A 34 -19.30 4.67 10.62
N PHE A 35 -17.98 4.61 10.67
CA PHE A 35 -17.23 3.54 10.03
C PHE A 35 -17.54 2.18 10.67
N GLN A 36 -17.64 2.12 11.99
CA GLN A 36 -18.04 0.91 12.71
C GLN A 36 -19.43 0.45 12.27
N ALA A 37 -20.37 1.36 12.12
CA ALA A 37 -21.71 1.06 11.64
C ALA A 37 -21.71 0.57 10.19
N GLN A 38 -20.85 1.12 9.33
CA GLN A 38 -20.69 0.68 7.95
C GLN A 38 -20.15 -0.75 7.89
N LYS A 39 -19.19 -1.09 8.74
CA LYS A 39 -18.67 -2.44 8.87
C LYS A 39 -19.75 -3.45 9.22
N ARG A 40 -20.60 -3.11 10.15
CA ARG A 40 -21.72 -3.98 10.58
C ARG A 40 -22.80 -4.15 9.52
N GLY A 41 -23.07 -3.11 8.73
CA GLY A 41 -24.07 -3.14 7.67
C GLY A 41 -23.57 -3.61 6.32
N GLY A 42 -22.28 -3.49 6.12
CA GLY A 42 -21.62 -3.79 4.86
C GLY A 42 -21.14 -5.24 4.83
N ARG A 43 -22.03 -6.14 4.56
CA ARG A 43 -21.58 -7.38 3.95
C ARG A 43 -21.05 -7.01 2.59
N GLY A 44 -19.85 -6.45 2.61
CA GLY A 44 -19.17 -6.01 1.42
C GLY A 44 -19.09 -7.15 0.44
N VAL A 45 -18.95 -6.80 -0.77
CA VAL A 45 -18.79 -7.62 -1.92
C VAL A 45 -17.99 -8.87 -1.56
N GLN A 46 -18.69 -9.94 -1.26
CA GLN A 46 -18.08 -11.25 -1.06
C GLN A 46 -17.87 -11.88 -2.43
N GLY A 47 -16.68 -11.70 -3.01
CA GLY A 47 -16.23 -12.48 -4.15
C GLY A 47 -17.17 -12.57 -5.35
N THR A 48 -18.08 -11.61 -5.50
CA THR A 48 -19.13 -11.70 -6.51
C THR A 48 -18.75 -11.11 -7.85
N GLY A 49 -17.53 -10.70 -8.07
CA GLY A 49 -17.05 -10.34 -9.39
C GLY A 49 -17.90 -9.33 -10.15
N VAL A 50 -18.41 -8.30 -9.51
CA VAL A 50 -19.20 -7.26 -10.18
C VAL A 50 -18.28 -6.19 -10.72
N LYS A 51 -18.34 -5.95 -12.04
CA LYS A 51 -17.39 -5.07 -12.77
C LYS A 51 -17.39 -3.62 -12.29
N ASP A 52 -18.51 -3.12 -11.79
CA ASP A 52 -18.67 -1.71 -11.44
C ASP A 52 -18.49 -1.46 -9.94
N ASP A 53 -18.17 -2.50 -9.19
CA ASP A 53 -17.96 -2.37 -7.77
C ASP A 53 -16.65 -1.66 -7.47
N ASP A 54 -16.73 -0.75 -6.53
CA ASP A 54 -15.57 -0.09 -5.95
C ASP A 54 -15.37 -0.63 -4.54
N PHE A 55 -14.18 -0.46 -4.00
CA PHE A 55 -13.87 -0.86 -2.64
C PHE A 55 -12.87 0.11 -2.03
N VAL A 56 -12.83 0.15 -0.72
CA VAL A 56 -11.84 0.96 0.01
C VAL A 56 -10.47 0.28 -0.11
N ARG A 57 -9.56 0.94 -0.82
CA ARG A 57 -8.18 0.47 -1.01
C ARG A 57 -7.25 0.99 0.08
N GLU A 58 -7.43 2.24 0.50
CA GLU A 58 -6.66 2.86 1.56
C GLU A 58 -7.59 3.29 2.68
N LEU A 59 -7.22 2.96 3.91
CA LEU A 59 -7.92 3.36 5.11
C LEU A 59 -6.92 3.93 6.10
N VAL A 60 -7.10 5.18 6.48
CA VAL A 60 -6.17 5.86 7.38
C VAL A 60 -6.93 6.40 8.58
N SER A 61 -6.57 5.95 9.77
CA SER A 61 -7.03 6.52 11.02
C SER A 61 -6.19 7.73 11.36
N THR A 62 -6.81 8.86 11.60
CA THR A 62 -6.11 10.13 11.80
C THR A 62 -6.95 11.09 12.62
N SER A 63 -6.38 12.23 12.99
CA SER A 63 -7.11 13.36 13.55
C SER A 63 -7.43 14.38 12.46
N THR A 64 -8.52 15.12 12.63
CA THR A 64 -8.84 16.24 11.74
C THR A 64 -7.72 17.26 11.62
N HIS A 65 -6.88 17.40 12.64
CA HIS A 65 -5.76 18.36 12.66
C HIS A 65 -4.44 17.76 12.17
N ASP A 66 -4.40 16.46 11.89
CA ASP A 66 -3.18 15.81 11.40
C ASP A 66 -2.91 16.11 9.93
N HIS A 67 -1.64 16.05 9.56
CA HIS A 67 -1.23 16.10 8.17
C HIS A 67 -1.21 14.70 7.56
N LEU A 68 -1.72 14.60 6.34
CA LEU A 68 -1.67 13.38 5.55
C LEU A 68 -0.81 13.60 4.32
N LEU A 69 0.07 12.64 4.04
CA LEU A 69 0.94 12.64 2.87
C LEU A 69 0.39 11.69 1.82
N PHE A 70 0.20 12.20 0.61
CA PHE A 70 -0.33 11.46 -0.53
C PHE A 70 0.79 11.24 -1.53
N PHE A 71 1.25 10.01 -1.68
CA PHE A 71 2.32 9.66 -2.61
C PHE A 71 1.74 9.10 -3.89
N THR A 72 2.29 9.51 -5.03
CA THR A 72 1.79 9.13 -6.35
C THR A 72 2.77 8.21 -7.08
N ASN A 73 2.26 7.52 -8.11
CA ASN A 73 3.06 6.67 -8.99
C ASN A 73 4.17 7.44 -9.72
N LYS A 74 4.01 8.76 -9.91
CA LYS A 74 5.00 9.62 -10.55
C LYS A 74 6.05 10.18 -9.59
N GLY A 75 6.08 9.68 -8.35
CA GLY A 75 7.08 10.07 -7.37
C GLY A 75 6.84 11.44 -6.76
N ARG A 76 5.62 11.91 -6.76
CA ARG A 76 5.23 13.20 -6.16
C ARG A 76 4.53 12.95 -4.83
N VAL A 77 4.56 13.96 -3.96
CA VAL A 77 3.86 13.95 -2.68
C VAL A 77 3.03 15.22 -2.56
N TYR A 78 1.80 15.03 -2.08
CA TYR A 78 0.87 16.11 -1.75
C TYR A 78 0.54 16.01 -0.27
N ARG A 79 0.16 17.12 0.35
CA ARG A 79 -0.20 17.15 1.77
C ARG A 79 -1.54 17.85 1.96
N LEU A 80 -2.41 17.20 2.72
CA LEU A 80 -3.66 17.77 3.19
C LEU A 80 -3.79 17.55 4.69
N LYS A 81 -4.47 18.45 5.37
CA LYS A 81 -4.95 18.19 6.73
C LYS A 81 -6.21 17.34 6.69
N GLY A 82 -6.43 16.55 7.73
CA GLY A 82 -7.60 15.70 7.80
C GLY A 82 -8.91 16.46 7.56
N TYR A 83 -9.04 17.67 8.13
CA TYR A 83 -10.25 18.47 7.96
C TYR A 83 -10.47 19.01 6.53
N GLU A 84 -9.42 19.05 5.70
CA GLU A 84 -9.55 19.48 4.31
C GLU A 84 -10.20 18.43 3.41
N ILE A 85 -10.31 17.20 3.88
CA ILE A 85 -11.01 16.13 3.18
C ILE A 85 -12.48 16.19 3.56
N PRO A 86 -13.40 16.34 2.59
CA PRO A 86 -14.82 16.50 2.89
C PRO A 86 -15.42 15.32 3.63
N GLU A 87 -16.32 15.63 4.55
CA GLU A 87 -17.10 14.63 5.25
C GLU A 87 -18.28 14.17 4.37
N TYR A 88 -18.43 12.87 4.26
CA TYR A 88 -19.55 12.24 3.57
C TYR A 88 -20.14 11.13 4.43
N GLY A 89 -21.39 10.82 4.21
CA GLY A 89 -22.02 9.68 4.85
C GLY A 89 -21.47 8.35 4.36
N ARG A 90 -21.71 7.31 5.10
CA ARG A 90 -21.17 5.97 4.83
C ARG A 90 -21.56 5.41 3.46
N THR A 91 -22.73 5.76 2.93
CA THR A 91 -23.21 5.26 1.64
C THR A 91 -22.80 6.09 0.45
N ALA A 92 -22.25 7.27 0.67
CA ALA A 92 -21.79 8.14 -0.40
C ALA A 92 -20.45 7.68 -0.93
N LYS A 93 -20.21 7.85 -2.22
CA LYS A 93 -18.91 7.54 -2.84
C LYS A 93 -17.80 8.45 -2.31
N GLY A 94 -18.12 9.70 -2.02
CA GLY A 94 -17.16 10.72 -1.69
C GLY A 94 -16.83 11.60 -2.89
N LEU A 95 -15.68 12.29 -2.79
CA LEU A 95 -15.22 13.24 -3.81
C LEU A 95 -14.11 12.58 -4.65
N PRO A 96 -14.11 12.76 -5.97
CA PRO A 96 -12.94 12.35 -6.75
C PRO A 96 -11.69 13.07 -6.24
N VAL A 97 -10.63 12.32 -5.96
CA VAL A 97 -9.41 12.87 -5.36
C VAL A 97 -8.75 13.93 -6.27
N VAL A 98 -8.98 13.84 -7.57
CA VAL A 98 -8.51 14.84 -8.55
C VAL A 98 -9.09 16.23 -8.33
N ASN A 99 -10.22 16.33 -7.59
CA ASN A 99 -10.81 17.62 -7.23
C ASN A 99 -10.14 18.26 -6.01
N LEU A 100 -9.38 17.50 -5.23
CA LEU A 100 -8.63 18.02 -4.08
C LEU A 100 -7.16 18.23 -4.40
N LEU A 101 -6.57 17.35 -5.20
CA LEU A 101 -5.16 17.36 -5.54
C LEU A 101 -5.00 17.56 -7.03
N LYS A 102 -4.08 18.46 -7.41
CA LYS A 102 -3.79 18.74 -8.82
C LYS A 102 -2.92 17.62 -9.40
N LEU A 103 -3.51 16.47 -9.60
CA LEU A 103 -2.81 15.33 -10.21
C LEU A 103 -2.61 15.59 -11.71
N GLU A 104 -1.49 15.14 -12.22
CA GLU A 104 -1.20 15.14 -13.66
C GLU A 104 -1.94 13.99 -14.36
N GLU A 105 -1.98 14.03 -15.69
CA GLU A 105 -2.50 12.92 -16.47
C GLU A 105 -1.72 11.62 -16.15
N ASN A 106 -2.44 10.53 -15.95
CA ASN A 106 -1.88 9.22 -15.57
C ASN A 106 -1.18 9.21 -14.20
N GLU A 107 -1.40 10.22 -13.38
CA GLU A 107 -0.95 10.24 -12.00
C GLU A 107 -2.06 9.72 -11.08
N SER A 108 -1.71 8.76 -10.21
CA SER A 108 -2.64 8.18 -9.25
C SER A 108 -1.99 8.06 -7.87
N ILE A 109 -2.82 8.09 -6.84
CA ILE A 109 -2.35 7.92 -5.46
C ILE A 109 -1.94 6.46 -5.25
N GLN A 110 -0.71 6.24 -4.81
CA GLN A 110 -0.21 4.92 -4.43
C GLN A 110 -0.49 4.61 -2.97
N THR A 111 -0.28 5.59 -2.09
CA THR A 111 -0.53 5.39 -0.67
C THR A 111 -0.78 6.71 0.03
N ILE A 112 -1.47 6.64 1.17
CA ILE A 112 -1.69 7.76 2.09
C ILE A 112 -1.00 7.41 3.39
N ILE A 113 -0.14 8.31 3.89
CA ILE A 113 0.57 8.09 5.14
C ILE A 113 0.23 9.21 6.10
N ASN A 114 -0.24 8.85 7.29
CA ASN A 114 -0.36 9.75 8.41
C ASN A 114 0.95 9.73 9.20
N VAL A 115 1.54 10.90 9.40
CA VAL A 115 2.72 11.05 10.23
C VAL A 115 2.33 11.88 11.45
N THR A 116 2.42 11.26 12.62
CA THR A 116 2.17 11.97 13.88
C THR A 116 3.39 12.80 14.27
N LYS A 117 3.20 13.75 15.20
CA LYS A 117 4.30 14.60 15.69
C LYS A 117 5.46 13.79 16.27
N ASP A 118 5.15 12.66 16.92
CA ASP A 118 6.15 11.79 17.53
C ASP A 118 6.98 11.04 16.49
N GLN A 119 6.47 10.90 15.27
CA GLN A 119 7.13 10.17 14.19
C GLN A 119 7.98 11.08 13.29
N VAL A 120 7.99 12.39 13.52
CA VAL A 120 8.81 13.32 12.71
C VAL A 120 10.29 13.13 13.01
N ALA A 121 10.65 12.88 14.26
CA ALA A 121 12.02 12.56 14.65
C ALA A 121 12.24 11.04 14.55
N ASP A 122 13.42 10.63 14.10
CA ASP A 122 13.89 9.24 14.10
C ASP A 122 13.05 8.27 13.23
N HIS A 123 12.18 8.78 12.39
CA HIS A 123 11.42 7.96 11.44
C HIS A 123 11.75 8.34 10.01
N TYR A 124 11.54 7.39 9.12
CA TYR A 124 11.88 7.52 7.71
C TYR A 124 10.70 7.09 6.84
N LEU A 125 10.66 7.64 5.65
CA LEU A 125 9.84 7.12 4.57
C LEU A 125 10.74 6.30 3.65
N PHE A 126 10.35 5.07 3.40
CA PHE A 126 11.06 4.15 2.53
C PHE A 126 10.30 4.02 1.21
N PHE A 127 11.01 4.18 0.12
CA PHE A 127 10.46 4.19 -1.24
C PHE A 127 10.99 3.01 -2.03
N ALA A 128 10.14 2.38 -2.82
CA ALA A 128 10.55 1.32 -3.73
C ALA A 128 9.90 1.53 -5.10
N THR A 129 10.69 1.40 -6.16
CA THR A 129 10.26 1.64 -7.53
C THR A 129 10.14 0.35 -8.32
N ARG A 130 9.43 0.40 -9.44
CA ARG A 130 9.25 -0.73 -10.34
C ARG A 130 10.57 -1.29 -10.86
N GLN A 131 11.57 -0.44 -11.11
CA GLN A 131 12.89 -0.85 -11.58
C GLN A 131 13.81 -1.35 -10.45
N GLY A 132 13.29 -1.49 -9.22
CA GLY A 132 14.04 -2.05 -8.11
C GLY A 132 14.93 -1.05 -7.37
N ILE A 133 14.73 0.24 -7.57
CA ILE A 133 15.43 1.30 -6.87
C ILE A 133 14.75 1.55 -5.53
N VAL A 134 15.53 1.76 -4.49
CA VAL A 134 15.04 2.08 -3.16
C VAL A 134 15.67 3.37 -2.63
N LYS A 135 14.93 4.04 -1.78
CA LYS A 135 15.37 5.29 -1.17
C LYS A 135 14.80 5.38 0.23
N ARG A 136 15.55 5.98 1.13
CA ARG A 136 15.09 6.25 2.49
C ARG A 136 15.34 7.73 2.79
N THR A 137 14.28 8.43 3.21
CA THR A 137 14.33 9.85 3.49
C THR A 137 13.72 10.12 4.85
N ASN A 138 14.40 10.91 5.68
CA ASN A 138 13.87 11.29 6.98
C ASN A 138 12.53 12.02 6.82
N VAL A 139 11.59 11.71 7.69
CA VAL A 139 10.23 12.26 7.67
C VAL A 139 10.23 13.79 7.73
N ASN A 140 11.19 14.41 8.44
CA ASN A 140 11.23 15.85 8.60
C ASN A 140 11.41 16.61 7.28
N GLU A 141 11.90 15.98 6.22
CA GLU A 141 12.04 16.63 4.91
C GLU A 141 10.69 16.80 4.19
N PHE A 142 9.63 16.26 4.75
CA PHE A 142 8.27 16.39 4.22
C PHE A 142 7.39 17.33 5.05
N SER A 143 7.99 18.12 5.94
CA SER A 143 7.24 19.01 6.86
C SER A 143 6.63 20.22 6.18
N ASN A 144 7.17 20.69 5.06
CA ASN A 144 6.79 21.94 4.41
C ASN A 144 6.38 21.72 2.95
N ILE A 145 5.41 20.85 2.73
CA ILE A 145 4.90 20.57 1.40
C ILE A 145 3.80 21.56 1.03
N ARG A 146 3.97 22.23 -0.12
CA ARG A 146 2.97 23.14 -0.66
C ARG A 146 1.84 22.37 -1.34
N GLN A 147 0.68 23.03 -1.52
CA GLN A 147 -0.52 22.43 -2.10
C GLN A 147 -0.33 21.86 -3.52
N ASN A 148 0.64 22.37 -4.26
CA ASN A 148 0.90 21.93 -5.63
C ASN A 148 1.69 20.62 -5.73
N GLY A 149 1.99 20.03 -4.59
CA GLY A 149 2.82 18.84 -4.53
C GLY A 149 4.30 19.13 -4.74
N LEU A 150 5.11 18.18 -4.34
CA LEU A 150 6.57 18.24 -4.48
C LEU A 150 7.06 16.89 -5.00
N LYS A 151 8.22 16.93 -5.63
CA LYS A 151 8.94 15.70 -5.96
C LYS A 151 9.37 15.00 -4.66
N ALA A 152 8.97 13.75 -4.46
CA ALA A 152 9.35 12.93 -3.30
C ALA A 152 10.61 12.11 -3.57
N LEU A 153 10.85 11.77 -4.82
CA LEU A 153 12.08 11.17 -5.30
C LEU A 153 12.24 11.51 -6.78
N ASN A 154 13.45 11.36 -7.28
CA ASN A 154 13.74 11.54 -8.70
C ASN A 154 13.69 10.18 -9.39
N LEU A 155 12.62 9.92 -10.12
CA LEU A 155 12.45 8.67 -10.87
C LEU A 155 13.33 8.66 -12.12
N LYS A 156 13.94 7.52 -12.40
CA LYS A 156 14.60 7.28 -13.70
C LYS A 156 13.56 7.18 -14.80
N ASP A 157 13.99 7.29 -16.05
CA ASP A 157 13.12 7.16 -17.20
C ASP A 157 12.36 5.84 -17.16
N ASP A 158 11.07 5.89 -17.46
CA ASP A 158 10.15 4.74 -17.49
C ASP A 158 9.99 4.02 -16.15
N ASP A 159 10.43 4.62 -15.03
CA ASP A 159 10.22 4.05 -13.72
C ASP A 159 8.95 4.62 -13.07
N GLU A 160 8.42 3.87 -12.12
CA GLU A 160 7.25 4.25 -11.33
C GLU A 160 7.49 3.94 -9.85
N LEU A 161 6.98 4.80 -8.98
CA LEU A 161 6.92 4.50 -7.56
C LEU A 161 5.84 3.44 -7.32
N ILE A 162 6.21 2.35 -6.63
CA ILE A 162 5.28 1.26 -6.34
C ILE A 162 4.80 1.31 -4.89
N ASN A 163 5.72 1.46 -3.95
CA ASN A 163 5.39 1.44 -2.52
C ASN A 163 6.14 2.52 -1.78
N VAL A 164 5.48 3.10 -0.79
CA VAL A 164 6.07 3.95 0.24
C VAL A 164 5.54 3.47 1.57
N PHE A 165 6.40 3.38 2.56
CA PHE A 165 6.00 2.99 3.92
C PHE A 165 6.88 3.65 4.95
N LEU A 166 6.30 3.85 6.14
CA LEU A 166 6.98 4.47 7.28
C LEU A 166 7.85 3.42 7.99
N THR A 167 9.07 3.81 8.36
CA THR A 167 9.98 2.96 9.13
C THR A 167 10.53 3.70 10.35
N ASP A 168 10.94 2.95 11.36
CA ASP A 168 11.48 3.49 12.61
C ASP A 168 13.02 3.54 12.66
N GLY A 169 13.69 3.24 11.57
CA GLY A 169 15.14 3.18 11.48
C GLY A 169 15.72 1.79 11.75
N GLN A 170 14.92 0.85 12.23
CA GLN A 170 15.36 -0.49 12.66
C GLN A 170 14.65 -1.63 11.91
N ALA A 171 13.88 -1.32 10.89
CA ALA A 171 13.08 -2.31 10.18
C ALA A 171 13.90 -3.11 9.18
N ASP A 172 13.43 -4.32 8.90
CA ASP A 172 13.80 -5.07 7.72
C ASP A 172 12.80 -4.77 6.60
N VAL A 173 13.30 -4.77 5.38
CA VAL A 173 12.52 -4.57 4.17
C VAL A 173 12.53 -5.86 3.36
N ILE A 174 11.37 -6.21 2.80
CA ILE A 174 11.23 -7.32 1.85
C ILE A 174 10.67 -6.77 0.54
N MET A 175 11.20 -7.27 -0.58
CA MET A 175 10.81 -6.87 -1.91
C MET A 175 10.58 -8.11 -2.76
N GLY A 176 9.58 -8.08 -3.64
CA GLY A 176 9.27 -9.20 -4.53
C GLY A 176 9.15 -8.77 -5.99
N THR A 177 9.56 -9.65 -6.91
CA THR A 177 9.57 -9.37 -8.34
C THR A 177 8.57 -10.23 -9.11
N LYS A 178 8.21 -9.77 -10.29
CA LYS A 178 7.31 -10.47 -11.21
C LYS A 178 7.76 -11.91 -11.50
N PHE A 179 9.07 -12.14 -11.64
CA PHE A 179 9.61 -13.47 -11.94
C PHE A 179 9.71 -14.38 -10.70
N GLY A 180 9.26 -13.92 -9.53
CA GLY A 180 9.17 -14.73 -8.34
C GLY A 180 10.39 -14.71 -7.44
N TYR A 181 11.21 -13.67 -7.51
CA TYR A 181 12.38 -13.50 -6.65
C TYR A 181 12.11 -12.47 -5.56
N SER A 182 12.81 -12.60 -4.44
CA SER A 182 12.71 -11.67 -3.34
C SER A 182 14.06 -11.38 -2.71
N VAL A 183 14.16 -10.21 -2.09
CA VAL A 183 15.29 -9.84 -1.23
C VAL A 183 14.74 -9.36 0.11
N ARG A 184 15.48 -9.63 1.18
CA ARG A 184 15.23 -9.08 2.51
C ARG A 184 16.51 -8.48 3.02
N PHE A 185 16.47 -7.22 3.45
CA PHE A 185 17.65 -6.52 3.96
C PHE A 185 17.24 -5.54 5.07
N ALA A 186 18.21 -5.14 5.89
CA ALA A 186 17.97 -4.11 6.90
C ALA A 186 17.83 -2.75 6.24
N GLU A 187 16.89 -1.93 6.70
CA GLU A 187 16.71 -0.59 6.15
C GLU A 187 17.97 0.27 6.29
N THR A 188 18.80 -0.02 7.29
CA THR A 188 20.08 0.66 7.49
C THR A 188 21.10 0.42 6.39
N ASP A 189 20.90 -0.58 5.53
CA ASP A 189 21.71 -0.77 4.31
C ASP A 189 21.45 0.33 3.28
N VAL A 190 20.36 1.08 3.44
CA VAL A 190 20.04 2.24 2.63
C VAL A 190 20.28 3.49 3.47
N ARG A 191 21.29 4.27 3.10
CA ARG A 191 21.58 5.51 3.82
C ARG A 191 20.41 6.50 3.71
N ASN A 192 20.27 7.39 4.69
CA ASN A 192 19.33 8.50 4.59
C ASN A 192 19.72 9.41 3.42
N MET A 193 18.77 9.75 2.58
CA MET A 193 18.98 10.59 1.40
C MET A 193 17.98 11.73 1.39
N GLY A 194 18.37 12.81 0.72
CA GLY A 194 17.48 13.95 0.53
C GLY A 194 16.25 13.63 -0.33
N ARG A 195 15.27 14.49 -0.24
CA ARG A 195 13.97 14.32 -0.90
C ARG A 195 14.07 14.14 -2.41
N THR A 196 15.02 14.81 -3.08
CA THR A 196 15.16 14.78 -4.54
C THR A 196 16.12 13.72 -5.06
N ALA A 197 16.68 12.89 -4.18
CA ALA A 197 17.57 11.82 -4.61
C ALA A 197 16.79 10.73 -5.37
N THR A 198 17.47 10.05 -6.28
CA THR A 198 16.92 8.90 -7.03
C THR A 198 16.89 7.64 -6.16
N GLY A 199 17.92 7.45 -5.36
CA GLY A 199 18.08 6.26 -4.55
C GLY A 199 19.17 5.32 -5.06
N VAL A 200 19.16 4.11 -4.53
CA VAL A 200 20.15 3.07 -4.79
C VAL A 200 19.45 1.77 -5.19
N ARG A 201 20.21 0.85 -5.73
CA ARG A 201 19.68 -0.46 -6.10
C ARG A 201 19.27 -1.25 -4.86
N GLY A 202 17.99 -1.63 -4.79
CA GLY A 202 17.47 -2.53 -3.76
C GLY A 202 17.61 -4.00 -4.16
N ILE A 203 17.35 -4.29 -5.43
CA ILE A 203 17.47 -5.63 -6.01
C ILE A 203 18.05 -5.51 -7.41
N LYS A 204 18.88 -6.47 -7.80
CA LYS A 204 19.38 -6.59 -9.18
C LYS A 204 18.37 -7.40 -9.99
N LEU A 205 17.54 -6.71 -10.76
CA LEU A 205 16.52 -7.35 -11.58
C LEU A 205 17.13 -8.11 -12.75
N ARG A 206 16.56 -9.26 -13.06
CA ARG A 206 16.84 -9.98 -14.29
C ARG A 206 16.21 -9.28 -15.47
N GLU A 207 16.70 -9.54 -16.67
CA GLU A 207 16.15 -8.93 -17.88
C GLU A 207 14.65 -9.21 -18.00
N GLY A 208 13.86 -8.16 -18.21
CA GLY A 208 12.40 -8.24 -18.32
C GLY A 208 11.66 -8.32 -16.99
N ASP A 209 12.36 -8.42 -15.87
CA ASP A 209 11.74 -8.47 -14.56
C ASP A 209 11.48 -7.06 -14.01
N HIS A 210 10.55 -6.96 -13.08
CA HIS A 210 10.29 -5.72 -12.35
C HIS A 210 9.73 -6.01 -10.97
N LEU A 211 9.84 -5.03 -10.09
CA LEU A 211 9.29 -5.12 -8.74
C LEU A 211 7.77 -5.09 -8.76
N VAL A 212 7.13 -5.92 -7.95
CA VAL A 212 5.67 -5.95 -7.80
C VAL A 212 5.21 -5.64 -6.39
N GLY A 213 6.10 -5.64 -5.41
CA GLY A 213 5.75 -5.28 -4.04
C GLY A 213 6.96 -5.07 -3.17
N ALA A 214 6.81 -4.22 -2.16
CA ALA A 214 7.81 -3.98 -1.12
C ALA A 214 7.11 -3.52 0.15
N THR A 215 7.60 -3.99 1.29
CA THR A 215 7.06 -3.59 2.59
C THR A 215 8.06 -3.90 3.70
N ILE A 216 7.75 -3.49 4.93
CA ILE A 216 8.51 -3.92 6.10
C ILE A 216 8.17 -5.37 6.44
N VAL A 217 9.10 -6.06 7.07
CA VAL A 217 8.94 -7.46 7.47
C VAL A 217 9.57 -7.71 8.83
N SER A 218 8.91 -8.54 9.63
CA SER A 218 9.45 -9.08 10.88
C SER A 218 9.20 -10.59 10.94
N ASP A 219 10.00 -11.31 11.74
CA ASP A 219 9.96 -12.77 11.74
C ASP A 219 8.67 -13.38 12.31
N ASP A 220 7.87 -12.58 13.00
CA ASP A 220 6.56 -12.99 13.53
C ASP A 220 5.43 -12.90 12.50
N GLN A 221 5.73 -12.42 11.30
CA GLN A 221 4.78 -12.28 10.20
C GLN A 221 4.90 -13.43 9.20
N GLU A 222 3.94 -13.46 8.27
CA GLU A 222 4.01 -14.29 7.09
C GLU A 222 4.13 -13.41 5.84
N VAL A 223 4.83 -13.93 4.84
CA VAL A 223 4.91 -13.31 3.52
C VAL A 223 3.80 -13.92 2.67
N LEU A 224 2.92 -13.05 2.16
CA LEU A 224 1.85 -13.41 1.25
C LEU A 224 2.28 -13.10 -0.17
N VAL A 225 2.21 -14.08 -1.04
CA VAL A 225 2.41 -13.90 -2.48
C VAL A 225 1.20 -14.41 -3.25
N LEU A 226 0.88 -13.71 -4.34
CA LEU A 226 -0.24 -14.05 -5.20
C LEU A 226 0.20 -13.90 -6.66
N SER A 227 -0.06 -14.92 -7.48
CA SER A 227 0.31 -14.93 -8.88
C SER A 227 -0.82 -14.45 -9.79
N GLU A 228 -0.48 -14.08 -11.03
CA GLU A 228 -1.45 -13.58 -12.01
C GLU A 228 -2.59 -14.57 -12.30
N LYS A 229 -2.33 -15.88 -12.24
CA LYS A 229 -3.35 -16.89 -12.51
C LYS A 229 -4.08 -17.39 -11.25
N GLY A 230 -3.97 -16.71 -10.14
CA GLY A 230 -4.75 -16.98 -8.93
C GLY A 230 -4.14 -18.01 -7.98
N TYR A 231 -2.88 -18.31 -8.11
CA TYR A 231 -2.14 -19.12 -7.15
C TYR A 231 -1.53 -18.22 -6.07
N GLY A 232 -1.43 -18.75 -4.88
CA GLY A 232 -0.86 -17.98 -3.77
C GLY A 232 -0.48 -18.87 -2.60
N LYS A 233 0.19 -18.26 -1.64
CA LYS A 233 0.61 -18.92 -0.42
C LYS A 233 1.02 -17.91 0.63
N ARG A 234 1.04 -18.37 1.87
CA ARG A 234 1.65 -17.70 2.99
C ARG A 234 2.89 -18.49 3.39
N THR A 235 3.98 -17.80 3.61
CA THR A 235 5.24 -18.43 4.05
C THR A 235 5.75 -17.69 5.28
N PRO A 236 6.16 -18.38 6.36
CA PRO A 236 6.74 -17.69 7.50
C PRO A 236 7.88 -16.78 7.07
N ALA A 237 7.88 -15.55 7.56
CA ALA A 237 8.91 -14.57 7.21
C ALA A 237 10.32 -15.04 7.60
N SER A 238 10.43 -15.89 8.61
CA SER A 238 11.70 -16.49 9.04
C SER A 238 12.38 -17.35 7.96
N GLU A 239 11.65 -17.80 6.92
CA GLU A 239 12.25 -18.50 5.78
C GLU A 239 12.93 -17.55 4.78
N TYR A 240 12.84 -16.24 5.00
CA TYR A 240 13.49 -15.22 4.18
C TYR A 240 14.70 -14.67 4.93
N PRO A 241 15.91 -15.14 4.61
CA PRO A 241 17.12 -14.70 5.32
C PRO A 241 17.44 -13.25 4.99
N ARG A 242 17.84 -12.48 6.02
CA ARG A 242 18.36 -11.13 5.84
C ARG A 242 19.70 -11.21 5.12
N LYS A 243 19.82 -10.50 3.99
CA LYS A 243 21.06 -10.36 3.22
C LYS A 243 21.30 -8.88 2.92
N GLY A 244 22.42 -8.55 2.29
CA GLY A 244 22.64 -7.19 1.82
C GLY A 244 21.71 -6.83 0.67
N ARG A 245 21.45 -5.53 0.50
CA ARG A 245 20.67 -5.04 -0.63
C ARG A 245 21.42 -5.21 -1.96
N GLY A 246 20.70 -5.14 -3.08
CA GLY A 246 21.26 -5.06 -4.42
C GLY A 246 21.63 -6.40 -5.05
N GLY A 247 21.36 -7.50 -4.36
CA GLY A 247 21.55 -8.85 -4.91
C GLY A 247 20.41 -9.27 -5.84
N LYS A 248 20.56 -10.42 -6.48
CA LYS A 248 19.56 -10.99 -7.39
C LYS A 248 18.35 -11.58 -6.69
N GLY A 249 18.44 -11.82 -5.39
CA GLY A 249 17.39 -12.40 -4.60
C GLY A 249 17.29 -13.91 -4.68
N ILE A 250 16.34 -14.44 -3.93
CA ILE A 250 16.04 -15.87 -3.81
C ILE A 250 14.59 -16.10 -4.21
N ILE A 251 14.23 -17.34 -4.53
CA ILE A 251 12.86 -17.66 -4.96
C ILE A 251 11.87 -17.43 -3.83
N THR A 252 10.83 -16.65 -4.08
CA THR A 252 9.65 -16.50 -3.23
C THR A 252 8.43 -17.20 -3.81
N LEU A 253 8.40 -17.41 -5.12
CA LEU A 253 7.38 -18.19 -5.81
C LEU A 253 8.04 -18.88 -6.98
N LYS A 254 7.89 -20.22 -7.05
CA LYS A 254 8.33 -20.96 -8.23
C LYS A 254 7.33 -20.70 -9.37
N VAL A 255 7.70 -19.78 -10.27
CA VAL A 255 6.85 -19.37 -11.39
C VAL A 255 6.89 -20.42 -12.49
N ALA A 256 5.72 -20.77 -13.00
CA ALA A 256 5.53 -21.68 -14.13
C ALA A 256 4.31 -21.24 -14.92
N ASP A 257 4.06 -21.88 -16.07
CA ASP A 257 2.88 -21.56 -16.90
C ASP A 257 1.57 -21.74 -16.15
N LYS A 258 1.54 -22.68 -15.23
CA LYS A 258 0.34 -23.03 -14.46
C LYS A 258 -0.10 -21.89 -13.54
N ASN A 259 0.83 -21.26 -12.81
CA ASN A 259 0.49 -20.22 -11.83
C ASN A 259 0.71 -18.79 -12.36
N GLY A 260 1.52 -18.64 -13.38
CA GLY A 260 1.85 -17.34 -13.96
C GLY A 260 2.80 -16.52 -13.10
N PRO A 261 3.22 -15.36 -13.59
CA PRO A 261 4.11 -14.46 -12.86
C PRO A 261 3.52 -13.98 -11.53
N LEU A 262 4.38 -13.51 -10.64
CA LEU A 262 3.96 -12.90 -9.38
C LEU A 262 3.22 -11.59 -9.66
N ALA A 263 2.03 -11.42 -9.08
CA ALA A 263 1.24 -10.21 -9.18
C ALA A 263 1.49 -9.26 -8.00
N GLY A 264 1.82 -9.80 -6.83
CA GLY A 264 2.07 -8.99 -5.65
C GLY A 264 2.67 -9.78 -4.50
N LEU A 265 3.29 -9.04 -3.58
CA LEU A 265 3.88 -9.56 -2.35
C LEU A 265 3.63 -8.55 -1.24
N THR A 266 3.21 -9.04 -0.09
CA THR A 266 3.09 -8.24 1.14
C THR A 266 3.32 -9.10 2.36
N THR A 267 3.29 -8.50 3.54
CA THR A 267 3.37 -9.21 4.81
C THR A 267 2.04 -9.16 5.54
N VAL A 268 1.69 -10.23 6.22
CA VAL A 268 0.41 -10.38 6.90
C VAL A 268 0.60 -10.98 8.29
N GLN A 269 -0.37 -10.73 9.17
CA GLN A 269 -0.43 -11.33 10.50
C GLN A 269 -1.22 -12.65 10.50
N GLY A 270 -2.12 -12.82 9.51
CA GLY A 270 -2.95 -14.00 9.35
C GLY A 270 -4.45 -13.78 9.57
N ASN A 271 -4.84 -12.60 10.01
CA ASN A 271 -6.24 -12.25 10.32
C ASN A 271 -6.84 -11.24 9.33
N GLU A 272 -6.11 -10.86 8.30
CA GLU A 272 -6.56 -9.90 7.31
C GLU A 272 -7.38 -10.57 6.21
N ASP A 273 -8.10 -9.74 5.44
CA ASP A 273 -8.67 -10.10 4.15
C ASP A 273 -7.89 -9.44 3.03
N ILE A 274 -8.00 -9.97 1.82
CA ILE A 274 -7.49 -9.31 0.62
C ILE A 274 -8.62 -9.02 -0.35
N MET A 275 -8.50 -7.88 -1.03
CA MET A 275 -9.30 -7.54 -2.19
C MET A 275 -8.42 -7.71 -3.42
N VAL A 276 -8.76 -8.63 -4.28
CA VAL A 276 -8.00 -8.95 -5.49
C VAL A 276 -8.67 -8.27 -6.68
N ILE A 277 -7.87 -7.62 -7.50
CA ILE A 277 -8.34 -6.88 -8.66
C ILE A 277 -7.78 -7.52 -9.92
N THR A 278 -8.66 -7.88 -10.84
CA THR A 278 -8.28 -8.47 -12.13
C THR A 278 -8.21 -7.40 -13.21
N ASP A 279 -7.56 -7.74 -14.32
CA ASP A 279 -7.46 -6.88 -15.50
C ASP A 279 -8.79 -6.67 -16.24
N THR A 280 -9.78 -7.50 -15.94
CA THR A 280 -11.16 -7.35 -16.46
C THR A 280 -12.07 -6.51 -15.56
N GLY A 281 -11.52 -5.96 -14.46
CA GLY A 281 -12.26 -5.14 -13.52
C GLY A 281 -13.05 -5.92 -12.48
N VAL A 282 -12.86 -7.22 -12.40
CA VAL A 282 -13.51 -8.08 -11.38
C VAL A 282 -12.76 -7.91 -10.05
N ILE A 283 -13.52 -7.78 -8.97
CA ILE A 283 -13.00 -7.66 -7.61
C ILE A 283 -13.43 -8.89 -6.82
N ILE A 284 -12.45 -9.55 -6.19
CA ILE A 284 -12.69 -10.76 -5.40
C ILE A 284 -12.14 -10.53 -3.99
N ARG A 285 -12.96 -10.76 -2.97
CA ARG A 285 -12.56 -10.72 -1.57
C ARG A 285 -12.31 -12.13 -1.06
N THR A 286 -11.19 -12.34 -0.37
CA THR A 286 -10.90 -13.60 0.31
C THR A 286 -10.19 -13.35 1.62
N SER A 287 -10.40 -14.27 2.58
CA SER A 287 -9.69 -14.25 3.85
C SER A 287 -8.28 -14.83 3.69
N ILE A 288 -7.30 -14.18 4.30
CA ILE A 288 -5.92 -14.70 4.36
C ILE A 288 -5.89 -16.10 4.97
N ALA A 289 -6.74 -16.36 5.95
CA ALA A 289 -6.81 -17.66 6.62
C ALA A 289 -7.14 -18.81 5.65
N ASN A 290 -7.79 -18.52 4.52
CA ASN A 290 -8.12 -19.51 3.49
C ASN A 290 -6.94 -19.81 2.54
N ILE A 291 -5.83 -19.11 2.68
CA ILE A 291 -4.64 -19.31 1.86
C ILE A 291 -3.68 -20.23 2.62
N SER A 292 -3.29 -21.32 1.97
CA SER A 292 -2.42 -22.32 2.60
C SER A 292 -1.03 -21.77 2.94
N GLN A 293 -0.51 -22.21 4.08
CA GLN A 293 0.87 -21.95 4.46
C GLN A 293 1.76 -23.00 3.81
N THR A 294 2.70 -22.57 2.98
CA THR A 294 3.65 -23.45 2.29
C THR A 294 5.06 -22.85 2.30
N GLY A 295 6.04 -23.65 1.87
CA GLY A 295 7.43 -23.21 1.83
C GLY A 295 7.72 -22.13 0.79
N ARG A 296 8.81 -21.43 0.98
CA ARG A 296 9.23 -20.28 0.16
C ARG A 296 9.41 -20.61 -1.33
N SER A 297 9.98 -21.75 -1.65
CA SER A 297 10.34 -22.11 -3.05
C SER A 297 9.25 -22.93 -3.75
N THR A 298 8.04 -22.99 -3.23
CA THR A 298 6.93 -23.70 -3.84
C THR A 298 6.16 -22.85 -4.84
N MET A 299 5.31 -23.51 -5.64
CA MET A 299 4.43 -22.85 -6.62
C MET A 299 3.20 -22.19 -6.00
N GLY A 300 2.93 -22.44 -4.72
CA GLY A 300 1.67 -22.09 -4.10
C GLY A 300 0.55 -23.01 -4.54
N VAL A 301 -0.65 -22.69 -4.07
CA VAL A 301 -1.88 -23.43 -4.39
C VAL A 301 -2.89 -22.48 -5.02
N LYS A 302 -3.86 -23.03 -5.73
CA LYS A 302 -4.92 -22.23 -6.32
C LYS A 302 -5.79 -21.62 -5.22
N VAL A 303 -5.82 -20.28 -5.16
CA VAL A 303 -6.59 -19.54 -4.16
C VAL A 303 -7.97 -19.18 -4.68
N MET A 304 -8.06 -18.89 -5.96
CA MET A 304 -9.31 -18.49 -6.61
C MET A 304 -9.34 -18.95 -8.06
N ARG A 305 -10.55 -19.14 -8.59
CA ARG A 305 -10.75 -19.39 -10.00
C ARG A 305 -10.96 -18.07 -10.72
N LEU A 306 -10.23 -17.91 -11.82
CA LEU A 306 -10.34 -16.77 -12.71
C LEU A 306 -10.89 -17.27 -14.06
N ASP A 307 -11.61 -16.41 -14.78
CA ASP A 307 -11.94 -16.66 -16.17
C ASP A 307 -10.65 -16.84 -16.98
N GLU A 308 -10.69 -17.65 -18.05
CA GLU A 308 -9.50 -18.13 -18.76
C GLU A 308 -8.51 -17.02 -19.18
N GLU A 309 -9.01 -15.84 -19.49
CA GLU A 309 -8.18 -14.72 -19.95
C GLU A 309 -7.93 -13.67 -18.87
N ALA A 310 -8.56 -13.81 -17.70
CA ALA A 310 -8.39 -12.85 -16.62
C ALA A 310 -7.09 -13.09 -15.87
N LYS A 311 -6.43 -11.99 -15.51
CA LYS A 311 -5.20 -12.00 -14.70
C LYS A 311 -5.38 -11.12 -13.49
N ILE A 312 -4.80 -11.53 -12.37
CA ILE A 312 -4.71 -10.66 -11.21
C ILE A 312 -3.72 -9.56 -11.53
N MET A 313 -4.16 -8.30 -11.40
CA MET A 313 -3.30 -7.15 -11.55
C MET A 313 -2.60 -6.79 -10.25
N THR A 314 -3.37 -6.75 -9.16
CA THR A 314 -2.89 -6.35 -7.84
C THR A 314 -3.88 -6.81 -6.77
N PHE A 315 -3.49 -6.64 -5.53
CA PHE A 315 -4.39 -6.84 -4.40
C PHE A 315 -4.12 -5.81 -3.31
N ALA A 316 -5.10 -5.60 -2.46
CA ALA A 316 -5.00 -4.73 -1.30
C ALA A 316 -5.39 -5.51 -0.05
N LEU A 317 -4.65 -5.29 1.05
CA LEU A 317 -5.05 -5.79 2.35
C LEU A 317 -6.18 -4.94 2.89
N VAL A 318 -7.17 -5.58 3.47
CA VAL A 318 -8.25 -4.92 4.19
C VAL A 318 -8.33 -5.49 5.59
N ASP A 319 -8.72 -4.64 6.53
CA ASP A 319 -8.82 -5.05 7.91
C ASP A 319 -10.00 -6.00 8.08
N ALA A 320 -9.73 -7.20 8.62
CA ALA A 320 -10.73 -8.22 8.91
C ALA A 320 -11.42 -8.02 10.27
N ALA A 321 -11.18 -6.90 10.96
CA ALA A 321 -11.86 -6.60 12.22
C ALA A 321 -13.40 -6.62 12.10
N ASP A 322 -13.93 -6.65 10.89
CA ASP A 322 -15.34 -6.79 10.55
C ASP A 322 -15.92 -8.17 10.85
N GLN A 323 -15.09 -9.19 10.97
CA GLN A 323 -15.59 -10.57 11.14
C GLN A 323 -15.86 -10.92 12.60
N LYS A 324 -15.19 -10.27 13.55
CA LYS A 324 -15.39 -10.54 14.98
C LYS A 324 -16.73 -10.03 15.52
N ASP A 325 -17.28 -9.01 14.89
CA ASP A 325 -18.57 -8.42 15.29
C ASP A 325 -19.78 -9.18 14.68
N GLN A 326 -19.56 -10.22 13.89
CA GLN A 326 -20.65 -11.01 13.28
C GLN A 326 -20.92 -12.33 14.01
N GLU A 327 -20.06 -12.71 14.96
CA GLU A 327 -20.20 -13.95 15.73
C GLU A 327 -20.73 -13.73 17.15
N GLU A 328 -21.01 -12.48 17.57
CA GLU A 328 -21.75 -12.13 18.79
C GLU A 328 -23.16 -11.60 18.43
#